data_ae924cd4fb431470b14a465c76ac1d30
#
_entry.id   ae924cd4fb431470b14a465c76ac1d30
#
_cell.length_a   1.000
_cell.length_b   1.000
_cell.length_c   1.000
_cell.angle_alpha   90.00
_cell.angle_beta   90.00
_cell.angle_gamma   90.00
#
_symmetry.space_group_name_H-M   'P 1'
#
loop_
_entity.id
_entity.type
_entity.pdbx_description
1 polymer ?
#
loop_
_entity_poly.entity_id
_entity_poly.type
_entity_poly.pdbx_seq_one_letter_code
_entity_poly.pdbx_strand_id
1 'polypeptide(L)'
;MKLQDLLKYDEIVIQCHDNPDADALASGYGVYTYLQEHGKNARLIYAGNNPIQKANLVMMTMALEIPVEHVESLDKPQLLVTVDCQYGEDNVRHFDAYNTATIDHHQLAVEIPETPVALEEDLAKDIHANQSIHLAEIRSNLGSCSTLVWDMLKKEGVDVNANKNLATALYYGLLTDTNNFTEISHPLDKDLRDEAIFEKSLITKFINTNLSLDELVIAGKALIDYKYNEEYRFAIVQAEPCDPNILGMISDLVLEVDVVDTCVVYSILPRGIKLSVRSCVKEVKACELVQVVTEGIGSGGGHLVKAGGFIKKSRLNMSPDKISDYINNRLIHYFECTEIITAAEYDVDISEMEVYRKNALTLGYVKATDMYPVGTNINVRTLEGDLDVTVEDDIYIIIGICGEVYPIHEEKLLRSYTISNDKFVFEGEYEPTIRDFVEGTPRSIIPYAKYCVATGGVEIYAKKIDHRVKIFTAWDTEKYMLGRPNDYLAVRKDDLHDVYIIDGVIFGDIYSKVEK
;
A
#
# COMPACT_ATOMS: atom_id res chain seq x y z
N MET A 1 -17.99 -2.94 -2.69
CA MET A 1 -19.04 -2.65 -1.68
C MET A 1 -19.20 -1.14 -1.50
N LYS A 2 -20.39 -0.63 -1.13
CA LYS A 2 -20.62 0.78 -0.74
C LYS A 2 -21.09 0.84 0.70
N LEU A 3 -20.91 1.97 1.40
CA LEU A 3 -21.41 2.11 2.78
C LEU A 3 -22.92 1.97 2.89
N GLN A 4 -23.68 2.42 1.88
CA GLN A 4 -25.14 2.22 1.83
C GLN A 4 -25.56 0.74 1.86
N ASP A 5 -24.70 -0.20 1.44
CA ASP A 5 -25.01 -1.62 1.51
C ASP A 5 -25.14 -2.14 2.93
N LEU A 6 -24.44 -1.50 3.89
CA LEU A 6 -24.51 -1.82 5.31
C LEU A 6 -25.87 -1.41 5.93
N LEU A 7 -26.55 -0.41 5.37
CA LEU A 7 -27.83 0.09 5.88
C LEU A 7 -29.00 -0.91 5.77
N LYS A 8 -28.77 -2.04 5.11
CA LYS A 8 -29.75 -3.16 5.05
C LYS A 8 -29.91 -3.90 6.39
N TYR A 9 -28.97 -3.71 7.31
CA TYR A 9 -28.91 -4.37 8.62
C TYR A 9 -29.24 -3.36 9.74
N ASP A 10 -29.80 -3.84 10.85
CA ASP A 10 -30.16 -2.98 11.99
C ASP A 10 -29.19 -3.10 13.17
N GLU A 11 -28.62 -4.30 13.39
CA GLU A 11 -27.60 -4.55 14.41
C GLU A 11 -26.26 -4.79 13.75
N ILE A 12 -25.35 -3.81 13.84
CA ILE A 12 -24.07 -3.81 13.15
C ILE A 12 -22.95 -3.68 14.18
N VAL A 13 -21.98 -4.55 14.09
CA VAL A 13 -20.74 -4.46 14.87
C VAL A 13 -19.58 -4.19 13.92
N ILE A 14 -18.84 -3.14 14.21
CA ILE A 14 -17.61 -2.75 13.50
C ILE A 14 -16.44 -3.23 14.36
N GLN A 15 -15.58 -4.07 13.81
CA GLN A 15 -14.46 -4.66 14.52
C GLN A 15 -13.13 -4.23 13.90
N CYS A 16 -12.29 -3.58 14.71
CA CYS A 16 -10.87 -3.37 14.39
C CYS A 16 -10.05 -4.64 14.69
N HIS A 17 -8.81 -4.70 14.18
CA HIS A 17 -7.89 -5.78 14.57
C HIS A 17 -7.59 -5.77 16.09
N ASP A 18 -7.02 -6.86 16.62
CA ASP A 18 -6.88 -7.11 18.06
C ASP A 18 -5.98 -6.11 18.81
N ASN A 19 -5.06 -5.47 18.13
CA ASN A 19 -4.20 -4.42 18.69
C ASN A 19 -4.35 -3.15 17.84
N PRO A 20 -5.52 -2.48 17.89
CA PRO A 20 -5.83 -1.41 16.96
C PRO A 20 -4.81 -0.27 17.07
N ASP A 21 -4.42 0.24 15.92
CA ASP A 21 -3.62 1.44 15.78
C ASP A 21 -4.50 2.67 15.47
N ALA A 22 -3.90 3.77 15.06
CA ALA A 22 -4.64 4.99 14.79
C ALA A 22 -5.47 4.87 13.51
N ASP A 23 -5.01 4.11 12.51
CA ASP A 23 -5.72 3.91 11.26
C ASP A 23 -6.98 3.05 11.45
N ALA A 24 -6.86 1.91 12.13
CA ALA A 24 -7.98 1.06 12.50
C ALA A 24 -9.06 1.82 13.30
N LEU A 25 -8.63 2.62 14.29
CA LEU A 25 -9.55 3.42 15.12
C LEU A 25 -10.26 4.52 14.33
N ALA A 26 -9.53 5.23 13.46
CA ALA A 26 -10.08 6.28 12.63
C ALA A 26 -11.06 5.75 11.59
N SER A 27 -10.69 4.68 10.92
CA SER A 27 -11.50 4.00 9.91
C SER A 27 -12.79 3.44 10.52
N GLY A 28 -12.65 2.73 11.65
CA GLY A 28 -13.81 2.23 12.41
C GLY A 28 -14.74 3.35 12.86
N TYR A 29 -14.17 4.48 13.31
CA TYR A 29 -14.95 5.66 13.71
C TYR A 29 -15.69 6.29 12.53
N GLY A 30 -15.10 6.31 11.34
CA GLY A 30 -15.76 6.80 10.12
C GLY A 30 -16.98 5.97 9.76
N VAL A 31 -16.85 4.65 9.73
CA VAL A 31 -17.96 3.74 9.46
C VAL A 31 -19.04 3.84 10.56
N TYR A 32 -18.63 3.91 11.84
CA TYR A 32 -19.53 4.10 12.96
C TYR A 32 -20.35 5.39 12.83
N THR A 33 -19.71 6.51 12.55
CA THR A 33 -20.36 7.83 12.40
C THR A 33 -21.39 7.78 11.29
N TYR A 34 -21.05 7.23 10.13
CA TYR A 34 -21.98 7.06 9.01
C TYR A 34 -23.23 6.26 9.40
N LEU A 35 -23.06 5.13 10.08
CA LEU A 35 -24.17 4.29 10.49
C LEU A 35 -25.05 4.97 11.53
N GLN A 36 -24.47 5.69 12.49
CA GLN A 36 -25.22 6.45 13.51
C GLN A 36 -26.04 7.58 12.87
N GLU A 37 -25.50 8.32 11.92
CA GLU A 37 -26.23 9.38 11.19
C GLU A 37 -27.44 8.82 10.41
N HIS A 38 -27.37 7.53 10.00
CA HIS A 38 -28.49 6.84 9.36
C HIS A 38 -29.40 6.06 10.34
N GLY A 39 -29.25 6.32 11.65
CA GLY A 39 -30.13 5.76 12.69
C GLY A 39 -29.93 4.26 12.94
N LYS A 40 -28.77 3.69 12.59
CA LYS A 40 -28.45 2.27 12.81
C LYS A 40 -27.87 2.05 14.22
N ASN A 41 -28.21 0.89 14.81
CA ASN A 41 -27.62 0.46 16.09
C ASN A 41 -26.24 -0.15 15.80
N ALA A 42 -25.20 0.71 15.78
CA ALA A 42 -23.82 0.31 15.51
C ALA A 42 -22.97 0.34 16.79
N ARG A 43 -22.04 -0.61 16.92
CA ARG A 43 -21.02 -0.65 17.95
C ARG A 43 -19.65 -0.74 17.29
N LEU A 44 -18.65 -0.03 17.83
CA LEU A 44 -17.25 -0.11 17.41
C LEU A 44 -16.47 -0.86 18.48
N ILE A 45 -15.83 -1.98 18.11
CA ILE A 45 -15.17 -2.88 19.05
C ILE A 45 -13.77 -3.28 18.59
N TYR A 46 -12.97 -3.80 19.51
CA TYR A 46 -11.80 -4.62 19.27
C TYR A 46 -11.70 -5.71 20.35
N ALA A 47 -10.91 -6.78 20.10
CA ALA A 47 -10.93 -7.98 20.95
C ALA A 47 -9.56 -8.55 21.31
N GLY A 48 -8.54 -7.72 21.36
CA GLY A 48 -7.18 -8.12 21.75
C GLY A 48 -7.07 -8.62 23.20
N ASN A 49 -5.93 -9.19 23.54
CA ASN A 49 -5.70 -9.73 24.89
C ASN A 49 -5.73 -8.65 26.00
N ASN A 50 -5.45 -7.41 25.66
CA ASN A 50 -5.42 -6.27 26.59
C ASN A 50 -6.18 -5.08 26.00
N PRO A 51 -6.78 -4.22 26.84
CA PRO A 51 -7.27 -2.92 26.43
C PRO A 51 -6.15 -2.06 25.83
N ILE A 52 -6.51 -1.07 25.00
CA ILE A 52 -5.56 -0.09 24.46
C ILE A 52 -4.84 0.60 25.61
N GLN A 53 -3.51 0.48 25.63
CA GLN A 53 -2.64 1.07 26.68
C GLN A 53 -1.72 2.16 26.12
N LYS A 54 -1.52 2.19 24.80
CA LYS A 54 -0.65 3.15 24.15
C LYS A 54 -1.18 4.58 24.35
N ALA A 55 -0.37 5.43 24.97
CA ALA A 55 -0.82 6.73 25.48
C ALA A 55 -1.42 7.64 24.40
N ASN A 56 -0.84 7.66 23.19
CA ASN A 56 -1.38 8.43 22.07
C ASN A 56 -2.76 7.93 21.61
N LEU A 57 -3.00 6.60 21.60
CA LEU A 57 -4.28 6.02 21.20
C LEU A 57 -5.35 6.24 22.28
N VAL A 58 -4.99 6.10 23.56
CA VAL A 58 -5.89 6.46 24.67
C VAL A 58 -6.26 7.93 24.58
N MET A 59 -5.29 8.80 24.32
CA MET A 59 -5.55 10.23 24.12
C MET A 59 -6.43 10.51 22.90
N MET A 60 -6.17 9.83 21.78
CA MET A 60 -6.96 9.95 20.55
C MET A 60 -8.42 9.56 20.80
N THR A 61 -8.66 8.39 21.41
CA THR A 61 -10.03 7.92 21.67
C THR A 61 -10.80 8.86 22.60
N MET A 62 -10.13 9.38 23.64
CA MET A 62 -10.76 10.32 24.59
C MET A 62 -10.98 11.70 23.97
N ALA A 63 -9.98 12.28 23.30
CA ALA A 63 -10.04 13.64 22.77
C ALA A 63 -10.98 13.79 21.57
N LEU A 64 -11.11 12.74 20.76
CA LEU A 64 -11.98 12.70 19.59
C LEU A 64 -13.31 12.01 19.86
N GLU A 65 -13.55 11.58 21.12
CA GLU A 65 -14.79 10.92 21.57
C GLU A 65 -15.11 9.65 20.75
N ILE A 66 -14.08 8.85 20.41
CA ILE A 66 -14.25 7.61 19.64
C ILE A 66 -14.85 6.54 20.56
N PRO A 67 -16.06 6.02 20.29
CA PRO A 67 -16.78 5.11 21.18
C PRO A 67 -16.33 3.66 21.00
N VAL A 68 -15.03 3.39 21.05
CA VAL A 68 -14.48 2.05 20.86
C VAL A 68 -14.54 1.25 22.17
N GLU A 69 -15.00 0.00 22.10
CA GLU A 69 -15.15 -0.91 23.23
C GLU A 69 -14.18 -2.10 23.11
N HIS A 70 -13.49 -2.43 24.21
CA HIS A 70 -12.75 -3.69 24.31
C HIS A 70 -13.70 -4.81 24.74
N VAL A 71 -13.77 -5.91 23.97
CA VAL A 71 -14.67 -7.03 24.25
C VAL A 71 -13.91 -8.36 24.28
N GLU A 72 -14.28 -9.24 25.22
CA GLU A 72 -13.77 -10.61 25.30
C GLU A 72 -14.68 -11.63 24.59
N SER A 73 -15.96 -11.29 24.44
CA SER A 73 -16.97 -12.10 23.76
C SER A 73 -17.97 -11.20 23.05
N LEU A 74 -18.62 -11.74 22.04
CA LEU A 74 -19.63 -11.03 21.26
C LEU A 74 -20.79 -11.98 20.97
N ASP A 75 -22.02 -11.52 21.25
CA ASP A 75 -23.20 -12.17 20.75
C ASP A 75 -23.29 -12.03 19.25
N LYS A 76 -23.79 -13.06 18.56
CA LYS A 76 -23.80 -13.14 17.10
C LYS A 76 -24.59 -11.98 16.46
N PRO A 77 -23.94 -10.94 15.86
CA PRO A 77 -24.63 -9.80 15.27
C PRO A 77 -25.24 -10.14 13.91
N GLN A 78 -26.17 -9.31 13.45
CA GLN A 78 -26.71 -9.41 12.10
C GLN A 78 -25.61 -9.18 11.03
N LEU A 79 -24.73 -8.20 11.28
CA LEU A 79 -23.59 -7.89 10.44
C LEU A 79 -22.36 -7.59 11.30
N LEU A 80 -21.23 -8.23 10.98
CA LEU A 80 -19.92 -7.90 11.49
C LEU A 80 -19.09 -7.28 10.36
N VAL A 81 -18.63 -6.04 10.56
CA VAL A 81 -17.78 -5.30 9.62
C VAL A 81 -16.37 -5.26 10.18
N THR A 82 -15.42 -5.96 9.56
CA THR A 82 -14.00 -5.80 9.90
C THR A 82 -13.43 -4.59 9.19
N VAL A 83 -12.63 -3.78 9.91
CA VAL A 83 -12.03 -2.55 9.39
C VAL A 83 -10.54 -2.56 9.67
N ASP A 84 -9.74 -2.28 8.64
CA ASP A 84 -8.27 -2.31 8.67
C ASP A 84 -7.72 -3.71 9.03
N CYS A 85 -8.49 -4.72 8.69
CA CYS A 85 -8.12 -6.13 8.81
C CYS A 85 -9.13 -6.99 8.05
N GLN A 86 -8.72 -8.20 7.68
CA GLN A 86 -9.58 -9.14 6.96
C GLN A 86 -10.17 -10.17 7.91
N TYR A 87 -11.45 -10.49 7.69
CA TYR A 87 -12.15 -11.49 8.50
C TYR A 87 -11.50 -12.87 8.37
N GLY A 88 -11.07 -13.44 9.51
CA GLY A 88 -10.43 -14.74 9.57
C GLY A 88 -8.90 -14.71 9.58
N GLU A 89 -8.27 -13.53 9.57
CA GLU A 89 -6.82 -13.41 9.76
C GLU A 89 -6.37 -13.60 11.22
N ASP A 90 -5.08 -13.91 11.40
CA ASP A 90 -4.47 -14.18 12.72
C ASP A 90 -4.41 -12.92 13.63
N ASN A 91 -4.57 -11.72 13.09
CA ASN A 91 -4.50 -10.43 13.80
C ASN A 91 -5.86 -9.92 14.31
N VAL A 92 -6.94 -10.62 14.00
CA VAL A 92 -8.30 -10.29 14.44
C VAL A 92 -8.98 -11.50 15.05
N ARG A 93 -9.57 -11.33 16.25
CA ARG A 93 -10.33 -12.40 16.88
C ARG A 93 -11.58 -12.69 16.07
N HIS A 94 -11.73 -13.95 15.70
CA HIS A 94 -12.89 -14.41 14.97
C HIS A 94 -14.15 -14.45 15.89
N PHE A 95 -15.18 -13.73 15.50
CA PHE A 95 -16.51 -13.82 16.09
C PHE A 95 -17.52 -14.32 15.05
N ASP A 96 -18.43 -15.19 15.46
CA ASP A 96 -19.53 -15.63 14.60
C ASP A 96 -20.49 -14.47 14.32
N ALA A 97 -20.89 -14.31 13.06
CA ALA A 97 -21.89 -13.36 12.62
C ALA A 97 -22.87 -14.01 11.62
N TYR A 98 -24.05 -13.43 11.43
CA TYR A 98 -24.96 -13.88 10.38
C TYR A 98 -24.48 -13.47 9.00
N ASN A 99 -23.91 -12.27 8.88
CA ASN A 99 -23.27 -11.74 7.68
C ASN A 99 -21.97 -11.04 8.05
N THR A 100 -21.05 -10.95 7.11
CA THR A 100 -19.76 -10.29 7.29
C THR A 100 -19.49 -9.26 6.20
N ALA A 101 -18.73 -8.23 6.53
CA ALA A 101 -18.20 -7.27 5.58
C ALA A 101 -16.75 -6.94 5.94
N THR A 102 -15.93 -6.60 4.96
CA THR A 102 -14.53 -6.20 5.15
C THR A 102 -14.26 -4.89 4.43
N ILE A 103 -13.64 -3.94 5.13
CA ILE A 103 -13.12 -2.69 4.59
C ILE A 103 -11.64 -2.64 4.96
N ASP A 104 -10.73 -2.78 3.98
CA ASP A 104 -9.32 -2.95 4.26
C ASP A 104 -8.44 -2.42 3.12
N HIS A 105 -7.22 -2.01 3.45
CA HIS A 105 -6.20 -1.59 2.48
C HIS A 105 -4.99 -2.53 2.39
N HIS A 106 -4.96 -3.60 3.16
CA HIS A 106 -3.89 -4.59 3.10
C HIS A 106 -4.05 -5.54 1.89
N GLN A 107 -2.93 -6.10 1.43
CA GLN A 107 -2.98 -7.11 0.38
C GLN A 107 -3.70 -8.38 0.88
N LEU A 108 -4.48 -9.00 0.01
CA LEU A 108 -5.09 -10.28 0.31
C LEU A 108 -4.02 -11.31 0.71
N ALA A 109 -4.20 -11.94 1.86
CA ALA A 109 -3.29 -12.97 2.37
C ALA A 109 -3.32 -14.28 1.55
N VAL A 110 -4.20 -14.39 0.57
CA VAL A 110 -4.35 -15.57 -0.30
C VAL A 110 -3.36 -15.45 -1.46
N GLU A 111 -2.46 -16.42 -1.59
CA GLU A 111 -1.75 -16.67 -2.85
C GLU A 111 -2.81 -16.87 -3.94
N ILE A 112 -2.93 -15.91 -4.86
CA ILE A 112 -3.80 -16.03 -6.04
C ILE A 112 -3.24 -17.21 -6.87
N PRO A 113 -3.99 -18.30 -7.08
CA PRO A 113 -3.55 -19.34 -8.02
C PRO A 113 -3.40 -18.69 -9.41
N GLU A 114 -2.37 -19.09 -10.14
CA GLU A 114 -1.89 -18.53 -11.40
C GLU A 114 -2.88 -18.52 -12.60
N THR A 115 -4.20 -18.55 -12.37
CA THR A 115 -5.21 -18.50 -13.44
C THR A 115 -6.37 -17.57 -13.09
N PRO A 116 -6.51 -16.43 -13.78
CA PRO A 116 -7.50 -15.39 -13.45
C PRO A 116 -8.98 -15.75 -13.67
N VAL A 117 -9.31 -16.90 -14.25
CA VAL A 117 -10.68 -17.23 -14.69
C VAL A 117 -11.44 -18.14 -13.72
N ALA A 118 -10.77 -18.76 -12.72
CA ALA A 118 -11.40 -19.72 -11.81
C ALA A 118 -11.80 -19.12 -10.43
N LEU A 119 -11.32 -17.93 -10.10
CA LEU A 119 -11.43 -17.39 -8.73
C LEU A 119 -12.82 -16.87 -8.36
N GLU A 120 -13.57 -16.27 -9.31
CA GLU A 120 -14.91 -15.76 -8.99
C GLU A 120 -15.93 -16.88 -8.76
N GLU A 121 -15.82 -18.02 -9.46
CA GLU A 121 -16.77 -19.12 -9.30
C GLU A 121 -16.43 -20.11 -8.17
N ASP A 122 -15.16 -20.33 -7.85
CA ASP A 122 -14.77 -21.31 -6.82
C ASP A 122 -14.69 -20.72 -5.41
N LEU A 123 -14.26 -19.46 -5.23
CA LEU A 123 -14.44 -18.74 -3.95
C LEU A 123 -15.93 -18.55 -3.63
N ALA A 124 -16.75 -18.25 -4.64
CA ALA A 124 -18.20 -18.17 -4.46
C ALA A 124 -18.82 -19.50 -4.04
N LYS A 125 -18.27 -20.64 -4.45
CA LYS A 125 -18.80 -21.97 -4.10
C LYS A 125 -18.47 -22.39 -2.66
N ASP A 126 -17.29 -22.08 -2.15
CA ASP A 126 -16.93 -22.37 -0.75
C ASP A 126 -17.60 -21.41 0.25
N ILE A 127 -17.87 -20.16 -0.15
CA ILE A 127 -18.62 -19.17 0.64
C ILE A 127 -20.12 -19.50 0.68
N HIS A 128 -20.67 -20.10 -0.38
CA HIS A 128 -22.09 -20.49 -0.46
C HIS A 128 -22.49 -21.71 0.38
N ALA A 129 -21.52 -22.45 0.94
CA ALA A 129 -21.83 -23.61 1.79
C ALA A 129 -22.56 -23.26 3.10
N ASN A 130 -22.62 -21.97 3.53
CA ASN A 130 -23.22 -21.53 4.80
C ASN A 130 -24.17 -20.33 4.71
N GLN A 131 -24.78 -19.99 3.58
CA GLN A 131 -25.80 -18.95 3.44
C GLN A 131 -25.49 -17.56 4.07
N SER A 132 -24.25 -17.24 4.42
CA SER A 132 -23.86 -15.90 4.90
C SER A 132 -23.36 -15.06 3.72
N ILE A 133 -23.86 -13.82 3.64
CA ILE A 133 -23.36 -12.86 2.66
C ILE A 133 -22.03 -12.30 3.18
N HIS A 134 -21.00 -12.31 2.35
CA HIS A 134 -19.74 -11.62 2.59
C HIS A 134 -19.59 -10.47 1.62
N LEU A 135 -19.50 -9.25 2.14
CA LEU A 135 -19.25 -8.03 1.37
C LEU A 135 -17.80 -7.61 1.58
N ALA A 136 -17.12 -7.12 0.55
CA ALA A 136 -15.76 -6.63 0.69
C ALA A 136 -15.51 -5.36 -0.11
N GLU A 137 -14.70 -4.47 0.45
CA GLU A 137 -14.08 -3.34 -0.21
C GLU A 137 -12.61 -3.33 0.22
N ILE A 138 -11.72 -3.81 -0.65
CA ILE A 138 -10.29 -3.95 -0.35
C ILE A 138 -9.51 -3.22 -1.44
N ARG A 139 -8.65 -2.25 -1.04
CA ARG A 139 -7.85 -1.43 -1.95
C ARG A 139 -6.41 -1.34 -1.48
N SER A 140 -5.60 -2.30 -1.86
CA SER A 140 -4.21 -2.45 -1.41
C SER A 140 -3.21 -1.43 -1.98
N ASN A 141 -3.65 -0.56 -2.88
CA ASN A 141 -2.87 0.55 -3.42
C ASN A 141 -2.99 1.85 -2.62
N LEU A 142 -3.90 1.92 -1.63
CA LEU A 142 -4.04 3.06 -0.72
C LEU A 142 -3.04 3.00 0.43
N GLY A 143 -2.60 4.16 0.88
CA GLY A 143 -1.66 4.28 1.99
C GLY A 143 -2.28 4.04 3.37
N SER A 144 -3.62 4.04 3.49
CA SER A 144 -4.33 3.78 4.74
C SER A 144 -5.79 3.38 4.52
N CYS A 145 -6.36 2.63 5.47
CA CYS A 145 -7.78 2.36 5.52
C CYS A 145 -8.60 3.64 5.80
N SER A 146 -8.01 4.62 6.50
CA SER A 146 -8.60 5.96 6.68
C SER A 146 -8.87 6.66 5.35
N THR A 147 -7.98 6.54 4.38
CA THR A 147 -8.20 7.05 3.01
C THR A 147 -9.36 6.34 2.34
N LEU A 148 -9.42 5.02 2.45
CA LEU A 148 -10.51 4.23 1.88
C LEU A 148 -11.87 4.64 2.45
N VAL A 149 -11.98 4.70 3.78
CA VAL A 149 -13.22 5.11 4.45
C VAL A 149 -13.60 6.55 4.12
N TRP A 150 -12.63 7.46 4.05
CA TRP A 150 -12.86 8.85 3.64
C TRP A 150 -13.43 8.94 2.22
N ASP A 151 -12.87 8.20 1.25
CA ASP A 151 -13.38 8.13 -0.13
C ASP A 151 -14.80 7.55 -0.17
N MET A 152 -15.06 6.48 0.59
CA MET A 152 -16.39 5.88 0.70
C MET A 152 -17.40 6.89 1.26
N LEU A 153 -17.07 7.64 2.31
CA LEU A 153 -17.92 8.69 2.89
C LEU A 153 -18.22 9.81 1.87
N LYS A 154 -17.20 10.29 1.16
CA LYS A 154 -17.38 11.30 0.10
C LYS A 154 -18.30 10.81 -1.02
N LYS A 155 -18.18 9.56 -1.45
CA LYS A 155 -19.04 8.95 -2.47
C LYS A 155 -20.51 8.84 -2.04
N GLU A 156 -20.77 8.73 -0.72
CA GLU A 156 -22.13 8.80 -0.16
C GLU A 156 -22.61 10.24 0.11
N GLY A 157 -21.81 11.26 -0.25
CA GLY A 157 -22.16 12.67 -0.11
C GLY A 157 -21.97 13.23 1.31
N VAL A 158 -21.22 12.54 2.17
CA VAL A 158 -20.91 13.01 3.53
C VAL A 158 -19.81 14.07 3.49
N ASP A 159 -20.07 15.24 4.07
CA ASP A 159 -19.05 16.24 4.34
C ASP A 159 -18.27 15.88 5.61
N VAL A 160 -17.16 15.17 5.45
CA VAL A 160 -16.29 14.75 6.56
C VAL A 160 -15.79 15.95 7.39
N ASN A 161 -15.58 17.11 6.77
CA ASN A 161 -15.11 18.32 7.43
C ASN A 161 -16.16 18.99 8.33
N ALA A 162 -17.42 18.65 8.16
CA ALA A 162 -18.48 19.08 9.10
C ALA A 162 -18.31 18.47 10.50
N ASN A 163 -17.66 17.29 10.60
CA ASN A 163 -17.28 16.65 11.86
C ASN A 163 -15.77 16.74 12.07
N LYS A 164 -15.32 17.75 12.78
CA LYS A 164 -13.91 18.01 13.01
C LYS A 164 -13.17 16.86 13.73
N ASN A 165 -13.85 16.14 14.61
CA ASN A 165 -13.27 14.97 15.29
C ASN A 165 -13.01 13.85 14.29
N LEU A 166 -13.97 13.58 13.40
CA LEU A 166 -13.82 12.59 12.34
C LEU A 166 -12.70 12.96 11.35
N ALA A 167 -12.69 14.20 10.87
CA ALA A 167 -11.64 14.69 9.97
C ALA A 167 -10.25 14.59 10.63
N THR A 168 -10.13 14.92 11.94
CA THR A 168 -8.88 14.78 12.68
C THR A 168 -8.46 13.32 12.85
N ALA A 169 -9.42 12.42 13.12
CA ALA A 169 -9.15 11.00 13.24
C ALA A 169 -8.59 10.41 11.93
N LEU A 170 -9.30 10.62 10.81
CA LEU A 170 -8.91 10.10 9.50
C LEU A 170 -7.56 10.69 9.04
N TYR A 171 -7.32 11.98 9.26
CA TYR A 171 -6.02 12.60 8.98
C TYR A 171 -4.90 11.94 9.81
N TYR A 172 -5.14 11.67 11.10
CA TYR A 172 -4.13 11.05 11.96
C TYR A 172 -3.89 9.57 11.59
N GLY A 173 -4.92 8.83 11.20
CA GLY A 173 -4.80 7.47 10.68
C GLY A 173 -3.87 7.44 9.46
N LEU A 174 -4.16 8.25 8.44
CA LEU A 174 -3.30 8.38 7.26
C LEU A 174 -1.88 8.81 7.63
N LEU A 175 -1.70 9.80 8.51
CA LEU A 175 -0.39 10.29 8.94
C LEU A 175 0.48 9.16 9.53
N THR A 176 -0.11 8.35 10.41
CA THR A 176 0.64 7.30 11.13
C THR A 176 0.95 6.12 10.22
N ASP A 177 0.02 5.72 9.38
CA ASP A 177 0.17 4.55 8.55
C ASP A 177 1.08 4.77 7.35
N THR A 178 1.19 6.02 6.89
CA THR A 178 2.09 6.43 5.81
C THR A 178 3.41 7.04 6.29
N ASN A 179 3.84 6.74 7.51
CA ASN A 179 5.10 7.25 8.08
C ASN A 179 5.26 8.77 7.90
N ASN A 180 4.34 9.54 8.49
CA ASN A 180 4.29 11.00 8.37
C ASN A 180 4.22 11.48 6.90
N PHE A 181 3.42 10.80 6.07
CA PHE A 181 3.22 11.06 4.64
C PHE A 181 4.42 10.78 3.73
N THR A 182 5.49 10.19 4.23
CA THR A 182 6.64 9.82 3.40
C THR A 182 6.36 8.64 2.46
N GLU A 183 5.35 7.83 2.79
CA GLU A 183 4.95 6.64 2.03
C GLU A 183 3.67 6.82 1.21
N ILE A 184 3.18 8.05 1.07
CA ILE A 184 2.02 8.35 0.22
C ILE A 184 2.35 8.06 -1.24
N SER A 185 1.56 7.17 -1.86
CA SER A 185 1.70 6.80 -3.28
C SER A 185 0.44 7.08 -4.09
N HIS A 186 -0.74 6.91 -3.50
CA HIS A 186 -2.00 7.06 -4.22
C HIS A 186 -2.53 8.50 -4.19
N PRO A 187 -3.15 9.01 -5.28
CA PRO A 187 -3.74 10.35 -5.30
C PRO A 187 -4.78 10.62 -4.21
N LEU A 188 -5.60 9.63 -3.86
CA LEU A 188 -6.60 9.77 -2.78
C LEU A 188 -5.98 10.03 -1.40
N ASP A 189 -4.79 9.48 -1.10
CA ASP A 189 -4.07 9.76 0.14
C ASP A 189 -3.66 11.25 0.20
N LYS A 190 -3.21 11.79 -0.94
CA LYS A 190 -2.88 13.21 -1.07
C LYS A 190 -4.13 14.08 -0.95
N ASP A 191 -5.26 13.62 -1.49
CA ASP A 191 -6.53 14.32 -1.39
C ASP A 191 -7.01 14.40 0.06
N LEU A 192 -6.99 13.30 0.82
CA LEU A 192 -7.33 13.32 2.24
C LEU A 192 -6.39 14.25 3.02
N ARG A 193 -5.07 14.15 2.82
CA ARG A 193 -4.07 15.01 3.47
C ARG A 193 -4.36 16.50 3.24
N ASP A 194 -4.68 16.86 1.99
CA ASP A 194 -4.80 18.26 1.56
C ASP A 194 -6.18 18.86 1.87
N GLU A 195 -7.24 18.04 1.90
CA GLU A 195 -8.62 18.50 2.08
C GLU A 195 -9.12 18.44 3.54
N ALA A 196 -8.50 17.62 4.40
CA ALA A 196 -8.96 17.44 5.77
C ALA A 196 -8.79 18.72 6.62
N ILE A 197 -9.87 19.17 7.27
CA ILE A 197 -9.87 20.27 8.24
C ILE A 197 -9.77 19.68 9.65
N PHE A 198 -8.55 19.52 10.13
CA PHE A 198 -8.24 18.83 11.38
C PHE A 198 -7.80 19.75 12.52
N GLU A 199 -7.79 19.22 13.77
CA GLU A 199 -7.31 19.94 14.95
C GLU A 199 -5.79 19.77 15.12
N LYS A 200 -5.01 20.71 14.62
CA LYS A 200 -3.54 20.67 14.61
C LYS A 200 -2.93 20.46 15.99
N SER A 201 -3.52 21.03 17.03
CA SER A 201 -3.02 20.90 18.40
C SER A 201 -3.13 19.47 18.93
N LEU A 202 -4.18 18.74 18.55
CA LEU A 202 -4.36 17.33 18.90
C LEU A 202 -3.38 16.43 18.15
N ILE A 203 -3.19 16.64 16.86
CA ILE A 203 -2.20 15.89 16.07
C ILE A 203 -0.81 16.02 16.69
N THR A 204 -0.39 17.26 17.05
CA THR A 204 0.90 17.49 17.73
C THR A 204 0.99 16.73 19.05
N LYS A 205 -0.09 16.70 19.84
CA LYS A 205 -0.11 15.94 21.11
C LYS A 205 -0.02 14.43 20.86
N PHE A 206 -0.76 13.89 19.91
CA PHE A 206 -0.75 12.46 19.59
C PHE A 206 0.64 11.99 19.16
N ILE A 207 1.32 12.77 18.28
CA ILE A 207 2.68 12.46 17.82
C ILE A 207 3.68 12.44 19.00
N ASN A 208 3.56 13.37 19.97
CA ASN A 208 4.51 13.51 21.08
C ASN A 208 4.15 12.70 22.33
N THR A 209 3.19 11.78 22.26
CA THR A 209 2.75 10.97 23.42
C THR A 209 2.88 9.47 23.11
N ASN A 210 3.99 9.08 22.49
CA ASN A 210 4.15 7.70 22.00
C ASN A 210 4.86 6.74 22.98
N LEU A 211 5.55 7.25 24.01
CA LEU A 211 6.44 6.45 24.86
C LEU A 211 6.23 6.72 26.34
N SER A 212 6.28 5.65 27.15
CA SER A 212 6.48 5.69 28.59
C SER A 212 7.97 5.67 28.94
N LEU A 213 8.31 6.00 30.19
CA LEU A 213 9.69 5.91 30.68
C LEU A 213 10.21 4.47 30.72
N ASP A 214 9.36 3.48 31.04
CA ASP A 214 9.74 2.07 31.07
C ASP A 214 10.09 1.56 29.67
N GLU A 215 9.31 1.95 28.66
CA GLU A 215 9.59 1.64 27.27
C GLU A 215 10.89 2.26 26.79
N LEU A 216 11.19 3.49 27.22
CA LEU A 216 12.47 4.14 26.91
C LEU A 216 13.67 3.37 27.52
N VAL A 217 13.50 2.80 28.72
CA VAL A 217 14.53 1.96 29.35
C VAL A 217 14.77 0.67 28.56
N ILE A 218 13.71 -0.01 28.10
CA ILE A 218 13.83 -1.22 27.27
C ILE A 218 14.58 -0.91 25.99
N ALA A 219 14.22 0.19 25.31
CA ALA A 219 14.90 0.63 24.11
C ALA A 219 16.38 0.92 24.35
N GLY A 220 16.70 1.67 25.41
CA GLY A 220 18.08 1.99 25.76
C GLY A 220 18.94 0.75 25.97
N LYS A 221 18.41 -0.29 26.64
CA LYS A 221 19.12 -1.57 26.81
C LYS A 221 19.36 -2.30 25.51
N ALA A 222 18.35 -2.37 24.65
CA ALA A 222 18.45 -3.05 23.35
C ALA A 222 19.50 -2.42 22.44
N LEU A 223 19.65 -1.11 22.48
CA LEU A 223 20.60 -0.37 21.64
C LEU A 223 22.08 -0.51 22.09
N ILE A 224 22.37 -1.15 23.23
CA ILE A 224 23.74 -1.39 23.70
C ILE A 224 24.35 -2.65 23.05
N ASP A 225 23.55 -3.67 22.78
CA ASP A 225 24.00 -4.97 22.25
C ASP A 225 23.37 -5.25 20.88
N TYR A 226 24.12 -4.97 19.83
CA TYR A 226 23.70 -5.15 18.45
C TYR A 226 24.76 -5.90 17.63
N LYS A 227 24.33 -6.57 16.56
CA LYS A 227 25.21 -7.07 15.50
C LYS A 227 25.10 -6.17 14.29
N TYR A 228 26.23 -5.74 13.76
CA TYR A 228 26.31 -4.92 12.55
C TYR A 228 27.10 -5.64 11.47
N ASN A 229 26.57 -5.67 10.26
CA ASN A 229 27.26 -6.14 9.07
C ASN A 229 27.71 -4.93 8.23
N GLU A 230 29.04 -4.74 8.14
CA GLU A 230 29.63 -3.57 7.47
C GLU A 230 29.48 -3.65 5.93
N GLU A 231 29.52 -4.85 5.36
CA GLU A 231 29.45 -5.06 3.91
C GLU A 231 28.07 -4.71 3.34
N TYR A 232 27.01 -5.16 4.01
CA TYR A 232 25.62 -4.93 3.59
C TYR A 232 24.88 -3.88 4.43
N ARG A 233 25.60 -3.18 5.32
CA ARG A 233 25.12 -2.06 6.13
C ARG A 233 23.81 -2.34 6.88
N PHE A 234 23.64 -3.57 7.39
CA PHE A 234 22.49 -3.92 8.20
C PHE A 234 22.82 -4.16 9.68
N ALA A 235 21.84 -3.86 10.55
CA ALA A 235 21.94 -4.13 11.97
C ALA A 235 20.88 -5.14 12.45
N ILE A 236 21.26 -5.99 13.41
CA ILE A 236 20.37 -6.93 14.08
C ILE A 236 20.40 -6.64 15.58
N VAL A 237 19.23 -6.39 16.17
CA VAL A 237 19.10 -6.02 17.58
C VAL A 237 18.12 -6.95 18.28
N GLN A 238 18.49 -7.47 19.43
CA GLN A 238 17.60 -8.22 20.31
C GLN A 238 17.06 -7.32 21.41
N ALA A 239 15.73 -7.20 21.52
CA ALA A 239 15.06 -6.52 22.62
C ALA A 239 14.53 -7.51 23.66
N GLU A 240 14.45 -7.09 24.93
CA GLU A 240 13.70 -7.80 25.96
C GLU A 240 12.22 -7.96 25.51
N PRO A 241 11.46 -8.95 26.05
CA PRO A 241 10.03 -9.06 25.76
C PRO A 241 9.28 -7.76 26.06
N CYS A 242 8.68 -7.19 25.03
CA CYS A 242 8.01 -5.89 25.11
C CYS A 242 6.83 -5.83 24.11
N ASP A 243 6.08 -4.75 24.18
CA ASP A 243 5.04 -4.45 23.19
C ASP A 243 5.63 -4.32 21.78
N PRO A 244 4.97 -4.82 20.74
CA PRO A 244 5.45 -4.73 19.35
C PRO A 244 5.78 -3.30 18.88
N ASN A 245 5.09 -2.30 19.41
CA ASN A 245 5.36 -0.89 19.07
C ASN A 245 6.75 -0.43 19.52
N ILE A 246 7.28 -1.00 20.63
CA ILE A 246 8.62 -0.68 21.13
C ILE A 246 9.68 -1.26 20.19
N LEU A 247 9.45 -2.44 19.60
CA LEU A 247 10.33 -2.98 18.57
C LEU A 247 10.39 -2.04 17.36
N GLY A 248 9.25 -1.48 16.95
CA GLY A 248 9.20 -0.49 15.89
C GLY A 248 10.05 0.74 16.20
N MET A 249 9.88 1.32 17.37
CA MET A 249 10.65 2.48 17.82
C MET A 249 12.16 2.20 17.90
N ILE A 250 12.56 1.04 18.45
CA ILE A 250 13.98 0.66 18.47
C ILE A 250 14.52 0.56 17.05
N SER A 251 13.74 -0.01 16.13
CA SER A 251 14.11 -0.10 14.71
C SER A 251 14.29 1.28 14.07
N ASP A 252 13.39 2.22 14.39
CA ASP A 252 13.45 3.59 13.88
C ASP A 252 14.73 4.30 14.39
N LEU A 253 15.06 4.16 15.68
CA LEU A 253 16.30 4.71 16.26
C LEU A 253 17.58 4.08 15.68
N VAL A 254 17.58 2.77 15.41
CA VAL A 254 18.73 2.09 14.80
C VAL A 254 18.95 2.60 13.37
N LEU A 255 17.88 2.92 12.67
CA LEU A 255 17.95 3.41 11.29
C LEU A 255 18.41 4.87 11.19
N GLU A 256 18.39 5.65 12.29
CA GLU A 256 18.96 7.00 12.32
C GLU A 256 20.51 7.00 12.31
N VAL A 257 21.13 5.83 12.44
CA VAL A 257 22.60 5.69 12.39
C VAL A 257 23.07 5.71 10.95
N ASP A 258 23.92 6.67 10.57
CA ASP A 258 24.39 6.98 9.22
C ASP A 258 25.03 5.80 8.43
N VAL A 259 25.48 4.76 9.12
CA VAL A 259 26.07 3.56 8.52
C VAL A 259 25.08 2.39 8.42
N VAL A 260 23.84 2.54 8.89
CA VAL A 260 22.82 1.49 8.90
C VAL A 260 21.75 1.80 7.85
N ASP A 261 21.67 0.98 6.82
CA ASP A 261 20.68 1.10 5.74
C ASP A 261 19.43 0.27 6.02
N THR A 262 19.59 -0.84 6.74
CA THR A 262 18.47 -1.71 7.11
C THR A 262 18.66 -2.28 8.53
N CYS A 263 17.57 -2.61 9.21
CA CYS A 263 17.67 -3.28 10.49
C CYS A 263 16.56 -4.30 10.73
N VAL A 264 16.88 -5.32 11.51
CA VAL A 264 15.95 -6.29 12.06
C VAL A 264 16.04 -6.26 13.58
N VAL A 265 14.99 -5.77 14.22
CA VAL A 265 14.85 -5.82 15.67
C VAL A 265 13.90 -6.96 16.04
N TYR A 266 14.28 -7.80 16.99
CA TYR A 266 13.46 -8.93 17.38
C TYR A 266 13.36 -9.10 18.88
N SER A 267 12.25 -9.72 19.31
CA SER A 267 12.04 -10.10 20.71
C SER A 267 11.57 -11.56 20.80
N ILE A 268 12.14 -12.29 21.77
CA ILE A 268 11.82 -13.69 22.01
C ILE A 268 10.66 -13.76 23.00
N LEU A 269 9.51 -14.21 22.53
CA LEU A 269 8.29 -14.36 23.30
C LEU A 269 7.99 -15.84 23.62
N PRO A 270 7.12 -16.16 24.59
CA PRO A 270 6.77 -17.55 24.91
C PRO A 270 6.23 -18.36 23.71
N ARG A 271 5.54 -17.72 22.77
CA ARG A 271 4.92 -18.36 21.60
C ARG A 271 5.78 -18.34 20.33
N GLY A 272 6.85 -17.53 20.29
CA GLY A 272 7.70 -17.37 19.10
C GLY A 272 8.55 -16.12 19.16
N ILE A 273 8.98 -15.64 18.00
CA ILE A 273 9.81 -14.45 17.88
C ILE A 273 9.03 -13.40 17.10
N LYS A 274 8.85 -12.23 17.70
CA LYS A 274 8.30 -11.05 17.01
C LYS A 274 9.44 -10.29 16.36
N LEU A 275 9.21 -9.84 15.14
CA LEU A 275 10.18 -9.10 14.33
C LEU A 275 9.63 -7.71 14.00
N SER A 276 10.51 -6.72 13.98
CA SER A 276 10.33 -5.42 13.36
C SER A 276 11.47 -5.19 12.38
N VAL A 277 11.16 -4.83 11.15
CA VAL A 277 12.14 -4.63 10.09
C VAL A 277 11.97 -3.22 9.54
N ARG A 278 13.10 -2.55 9.28
CA ARG A 278 13.13 -1.23 8.65
C ARG A 278 14.17 -1.20 7.53
N SER A 279 13.93 -0.30 6.58
CA SER A 279 14.88 0.04 5.53
C SER A 279 14.76 1.52 5.17
N CYS A 280 15.89 2.21 5.00
CA CYS A 280 15.93 3.59 4.52
C CYS A 280 16.55 3.73 3.13
N VAL A 281 16.89 2.61 2.48
CA VAL A 281 17.47 2.60 1.14
C VAL A 281 16.50 2.04 0.13
N LYS A 282 16.48 2.64 -1.03
CA LYS A 282 15.55 2.29 -2.11
C LYS A 282 15.78 0.89 -2.70
N GLU A 283 16.99 0.37 -2.55
CA GLU A 283 17.39 -0.97 -3.03
C GLU A 283 16.76 -2.10 -2.22
N VAL A 284 16.27 -1.82 -1.01
CA VAL A 284 15.82 -2.85 -0.07
C VAL A 284 14.46 -2.50 0.52
N LYS A 285 13.45 -3.32 0.25
CA LYS A 285 12.11 -3.17 0.84
C LYS A 285 12.01 -3.98 2.13
N ALA A 286 11.55 -3.34 3.22
CA ALA A 286 11.39 -3.99 4.52
C ALA A 286 10.43 -5.19 4.46
N CYS A 287 9.34 -5.10 3.69
CA CYS A 287 8.39 -6.21 3.48
C CYS A 287 9.04 -7.44 2.80
N GLU A 288 10.00 -7.25 1.88
CA GLU A 288 10.75 -8.36 1.29
C GLU A 288 11.71 -8.99 2.29
N LEU A 289 12.44 -8.17 3.07
CA LEU A 289 13.36 -8.68 4.09
C LEU A 289 12.66 -9.54 5.13
N VAL A 290 11.52 -9.08 5.66
CA VAL A 290 10.78 -9.84 6.67
C VAL A 290 10.25 -11.15 6.12
N GLN A 291 9.80 -11.20 4.87
CA GLN A 291 9.38 -12.44 4.21
C GLN A 291 10.54 -13.42 4.09
N VAL A 292 11.71 -12.95 3.66
CA VAL A 292 12.93 -13.79 3.57
C VAL A 292 13.32 -14.34 4.94
N VAL A 293 13.29 -13.54 6.00
CA VAL A 293 13.64 -13.97 7.37
C VAL A 293 12.63 -14.98 7.92
N THR A 294 11.35 -14.86 7.57
CA THR A 294 10.27 -15.71 8.12
C THR A 294 9.93 -16.91 7.25
N GLU A 295 10.49 -17.02 6.05
CA GLU A 295 10.19 -18.07 5.07
C GLU A 295 10.32 -19.48 5.66
N GLY A 296 9.26 -20.29 5.52
CA GLY A 296 9.19 -21.67 6.01
C GLY A 296 8.93 -21.83 7.51
N ILE A 297 9.15 -20.80 8.34
CA ILE A 297 9.06 -20.89 9.81
C ILE A 297 8.11 -19.86 10.46
N GLY A 298 7.58 -18.93 9.67
CA GLY A 298 6.73 -17.87 10.16
C GLY A 298 5.97 -17.17 9.05
N SER A 299 5.56 -15.94 9.32
CA SER A 299 4.93 -15.03 8.37
C SER A 299 5.40 -13.60 8.63
N GLY A 300 5.40 -12.77 7.61
CA GLY A 300 5.74 -11.36 7.74
C GLY A 300 5.24 -10.57 6.54
N GLY A 301 4.99 -9.28 6.76
CA GLY A 301 4.51 -8.34 5.75
C GLY A 301 4.57 -6.92 6.26
N GLY A 302 4.11 -5.97 5.46
CA GLY A 302 4.11 -4.55 5.75
C GLY A 302 4.43 -3.71 4.53
N HIS A 303 4.93 -2.49 4.78
CA HIS A 303 5.22 -1.49 3.75
C HIS A 303 6.69 -1.53 3.28
N LEU A 304 7.03 -0.63 2.35
CA LEU A 304 8.36 -0.58 1.73
C LEU A 304 9.47 -0.33 2.75
N VAL A 305 9.25 0.61 3.67
CA VAL A 305 10.28 1.04 4.64
C VAL A 305 10.08 0.42 6.03
N LYS A 306 8.89 -0.11 6.34
CA LYS A 306 8.57 -0.73 7.63
C LYS A 306 7.78 -2.02 7.46
N ALA A 307 8.19 -3.08 8.16
CA ALA A 307 7.52 -4.37 8.13
C ALA A 307 7.58 -5.07 9.49
N GLY A 308 6.66 -5.98 9.71
CA GLY A 308 6.61 -6.80 10.90
C GLY A 308 6.49 -8.28 10.57
N GLY A 309 6.99 -9.15 11.46
CA GLY A 309 6.92 -10.58 11.26
C GLY A 309 6.80 -11.35 12.57
N PHE A 310 6.43 -12.62 12.42
CA PHE A 310 6.35 -13.54 13.54
C PHE A 310 6.85 -14.94 13.13
N ILE A 311 7.86 -15.44 13.86
CA ILE A 311 8.38 -16.79 13.70
C ILE A 311 7.75 -17.68 14.78
N LYS A 312 7.03 -18.74 14.36
CA LYS A 312 6.33 -19.65 15.29
C LYS A 312 7.32 -20.55 16.03
N LYS A 313 7.26 -20.59 17.36
CA LYS A 313 8.12 -21.44 18.19
C LYS A 313 8.05 -22.93 17.79
N SER A 314 6.88 -23.39 17.39
CA SER A 314 6.65 -24.79 16.94
C SER A 314 7.40 -25.15 15.66
N ARG A 315 7.86 -24.17 14.89
CA ARG A 315 8.62 -24.37 13.64
C ARG A 315 10.12 -24.07 13.81
N LEU A 316 10.54 -23.60 14.99
CA LEU A 316 11.93 -23.32 15.33
C LEU A 316 12.63 -24.60 15.79
N ASN A 317 13.56 -25.10 14.97
CA ASN A 317 14.43 -26.24 15.29
C ASN A 317 15.82 -25.75 15.79
N MET A 318 15.88 -24.58 16.44
CA MET A 318 17.12 -23.99 16.93
C MET A 318 16.93 -23.40 18.33
N SER A 319 18.06 -23.28 19.07
CA SER A 319 18.07 -22.65 20.39
C SER A 319 18.01 -21.11 20.27
N PRO A 320 17.48 -20.41 21.29
CA PRO A 320 17.33 -18.94 21.29
C PRO A 320 18.62 -18.16 21.01
N ASP A 321 19.77 -18.66 21.45
CA ASP A 321 21.09 -18.07 21.22
C ASP A 321 21.54 -18.05 19.76
N LYS A 322 20.93 -18.88 18.91
CA LYS A 322 21.24 -18.99 17.48
C LYS A 322 20.33 -18.14 16.57
N ILE A 323 19.32 -17.46 17.13
CA ILE A 323 18.35 -16.71 16.35
C ILE A 323 19.02 -15.54 15.62
N SER A 324 19.90 -14.82 16.30
CA SER A 324 20.64 -13.73 15.68
C SER A 324 21.52 -14.20 14.51
N ASP A 325 22.16 -15.36 14.65
CA ASP A 325 22.96 -15.95 13.53
C ASP A 325 22.07 -16.43 12.39
N TYR A 326 20.91 -17.00 12.69
CA TYR A 326 19.94 -17.37 11.69
C TYR A 326 19.48 -16.16 10.86
N ILE A 327 19.07 -15.07 11.53
CA ILE A 327 18.64 -13.84 10.85
C ILE A 327 19.79 -13.30 10.00
N ASN A 328 21.01 -13.23 10.55
CA ASN A 328 22.19 -12.78 9.84
C ASN A 328 22.44 -13.56 8.55
N ASN A 329 22.38 -14.88 8.60
CA ASN A 329 22.63 -15.73 7.42
C ASN A 329 21.52 -15.57 6.36
N ARG A 330 20.25 -15.38 6.78
CA ARG A 330 19.15 -15.12 5.85
C ARG A 330 19.31 -13.77 5.15
N LEU A 331 19.74 -12.74 5.86
CA LEU A 331 19.99 -11.41 5.28
C LEU A 331 21.19 -11.46 4.32
N ILE A 332 22.32 -12.05 4.70
CA ILE A 332 23.47 -12.21 3.80
C ILE A 332 23.05 -12.92 2.49
N HIS A 333 22.33 -14.03 2.61
CA HIS A 333 21.86 -14.76 1.44
C HIS A 333 20.93 -13.90 0.54
N TYR A 334 20.07 -13.08 1.13
CA TYR A 334 19.22 -12.16 0.38
C TYR A 334 20.04 -11.17 -0.45
N PHE A 335 21.07 -10.57 0.16
CA PHE A 335 21.94 -9.61 -0.52
C PHE A 335 22.81 -10.27 -1.62
N GLU A 336 23.38 -11.44 -1.33
CA GLU A 336 24.22 -12.18 -2.29
C GLU A 336 23.43 -12.68 -3.52
N CYS A 337 22.15 -13.01 -3.38
CA CYS A 337 21.31 -13.58 -4.45
C CYS A 337 20.46 -12.54 -5.19
N THR A 338 20.72 -11.25 -5.03
CA THR A 338 19.95 -10.18 -5.70
C THR A 338 20.87 -9.32 -6.56
N GLU A 339 20.65 -9.32 -7.87
CA GLU A 339 21.33 -8.41 -8.81
C GLU A 339 20.64 -7.03 -8.78
N ILE A 340 21.42 -5.95 -8.73
CA ILE A 340 20.91 -4.57 -8.79
C ILE A 340 21.43 -3.92 -10.07
N ILE A 341 20.50 -3.42 -10.89
CA ILE A 341 20.77 -2.75 -12.16
C ILE A 341 20.30 -1.29 -12.07
N THR A 342 21.20 -0.36 -12.31
CA THR A 342 20.85 1.06 -12.56
C THR A 342 20.86 1.28 -14.06
N ALA A 343 19.71 1.45 -14.68
CA ALA A 343 19.55 1.47 -16.14
C ALA A 343 20.44 2.52 -16.86
N ALA A 344 20.63 3.69 -16.23
CA ALA A 344 21.46 4.75 -16.79
C ALA A 344 22.96 4.40 -16.89
N GLU A 345 23.45 3.43 -16.10
CA GLU A 345 24.85 3.03 -16.01
C GLU A 345 25.09 1.62 -16.54
N TYR A 346 24.02 0.91 -16.94
CA TYR A 346 24.07 -0.50 -17.30
C TYR A 346 24.40 -0.71 -18.79
N ASP A 347 25.53 -1.35 -19.06
CA ASP A 347 25.90 -1.80 -20.40
C ASP A 347 25.21 -3.12 -20.71
N VAL A 348 24.13 -3.07 -21.46
CA VAL A 348 23.29 -4.24 -21.78
C VAL A 348 23.96 -5.10 -22.85
N ASP A 349 24.20 -6.39 -22.54
CA ASP A 349 24.55 -7.38 -23.56
C ASP A 349 23.30 -7.91 -24.28
N ILE A 350 23.04 -7.38 -25.47
CA ILE A 350 21.90 -7.77 -26.32
C ILE A 350 22.14 -9.04 -27.12
N SER A 351 23.33 -9.64 -27.07
CA SER A 351 23.69 -10.81 -27.90
C SER A 351 22.87 -12.06 -27.57
N GLU A 352 22.42 -12.18 -26.32
CA GLU A 352 21.58 -13.27 -25.82
C GLU A 352 20.07 -12.93 -25.78
N MET A 353 19.69 -11.74 -26.28
CA MET A 353 18.32 -11.29 -26.25
C MET A 353 17.61 -11.56 -27.58
N GLU A 354 16.31 -11.81 -27.49
CA GLU A 354 15.44 -11.94 -28.66
C GLU A 354 14.68 -10.62 -28.92
N VAL A 355 14.23 -10.44 -30.18
CA VAL A 355 13.48 -9.23 -30.56
C VAL A 355 11.98 -9.49 -30.44
N TYR A 356 11.29 -8.57 -29.78
CA TYR A 356 9.84 -8.59 -29.62
C TYR A 356 9.27 -7.24 -30.05
N ARG A 357 8.00 -7.25 -30.47
CA ARG A 357 7.25 -6.05 -30.89
C ARG A 357 6.05 -5.88 -29.97
N LYS A 358 5.83 -4.64 -29.47
CA LYS A 358 4.69 -4.30 -28.62
C LYS A 358 3.39 -4.40 -29.41
N ASN A 359 2.39 -5.06 -28.80
CA ASN A 359 1.02 -5.11 -29.31
C ASN A 359 0.33 -3.74 -29.18
N ALA A 360 -0.69 -3.48 -29.97
CA ALA A 360 -1.46 -2.23 -29.86
C ALA A 360 -2.28 -2.20 -28.56
N LEU A 361 -2.21 -1.08 -27.83
CA LEU A 361 -2.99 -0.86 -26.59
C LEU A 361 -3.94 0.33 -26.78
N THR A 362 -5.16 0.18 -26.29
CA THR A 362 -6.19 1.24 -26.29
C THR A 362 -6.12 2.04 -25.01
N LEU A 363 -5.99 3.37 -25.12
CA LEU A 363 -5.82 4.32 -24.02
C LEU A 363 -6.82 5.48 -24.16
N GLY A 364 -6.92 6.33 -23.13
CA GLY A 364 -7.65 7.58 -23.19
C GLY A 364 -6.72 8.77 -23.47
N TYR A 365 -7.28 9.85 -24.05
CA TYR A 365 -6.62 11.14 -24.14
C TYR A 365 -7.62 12.29 -23.97
N VAL A 366 -7.14 13.41 -23.44
CA VAL A 366 -7.90 14.64 -23.28
C VAL A 366 -7.06 15.80 -23.79
N LYS A 367 -7.65 16.73 -24.54
CA LYS A 367 -6.99 18.01 -24.85
C LYS A 367 -7.15 18.94 -23.66
N ALA A 368 -6.07 19.48 -23.12
CA ALA A 368 -6.13 20.32 -21.91
C ALA A 368 -7.02 21.53 -22.07
N THR A 369 -7.08 22.10 -23.28
CA THR A 369 -7.96 23.23 -23.63
C THR A 369 -9.46 22.91 -23.68
N ASP A 370 -9.84 21.62 -23.72
CA ASP A 370 -11.25 21.22 -23.58
C ASP A 370 -11.76 21.39 -22.14
N MET A 371 -10.86 21.51 -21.16
CA MET A 371 -11.18 21.63 -19.74
C MET A 371 -10.88 23.01 -19.17
N TYR A 372 -9.77 23.63 -19.59
CA TYR A 372 -9.29 24.90 -19.04
C TYR A 372 -8.79 25.84 -20.14
N PRO A 373 -8.95 27.17 -19.99
CA PRO A 373 -8.40 28.14 -20.93
C PRO A 373 -6.86 28.07 -21.01
N VAL A 374 -6.32 28.45 -22.17
CA VAL A 374 -4.87 28.62 -22.37
C VAL A 374 -4.30 29.58 -21.32
N GLY A 375 -3.16 29.26 -20.77
CA GLY A 375 -2.47 30.02 -19.71
C GLY A 375 -2.90 29.65 -18.27
N THR A 376 -3.90 28.74 -18.11
CA THR A 376 -4.25 28.22 -16.78
C THR A 376 -3.15 27.28 -16.30
N ASN A 377 -2.67 27.48 -15.06
CA ASN A 377 -1.78 26.54 -14.39
C ASN A 377 -2.61 25.44 -13.73
N ILE A 378 -2.36 24.21 -14.09
CA ILE A 378 -3.05 23.03 -13.59
C ILE A 378 -2.06 22.08 -12.90
N ASN A 379 -2.53 21.40 -11.87
CA ASN A 379 -1.82 20.31 -11.22
C ASN A 379 -2.41 18.98 -11.71
N VAL A 380 -1.56 18.18 -12.36
CA VAL A 380 -1.89 16.84 -12.84
C VAL A 380 -1.38 15.86 -11.79
N ARG A 381 -2.30 15.23 -11.06
CA ARG A 381 -1.97 14.26 -10.01
C ARG A 381 -1.71 12.89 -10.60
N THR A 382 -0.44 12.53 -10.72
CA THR A 382 -0.01 11.21 -11.19
C THR A 382 0.16 10.22 -10.04
N LEU A 383 0.35 8.94 -10.34
CA LEU A 383 0.66 7.93 -9.32
C LEU A 383 2.05 8.15 -8.69
N GLU A 384 2.99 8.70 -9.44
CA GLU A 384 4.36 8.95 -8.99
C GLU A 384 4.54 10.30 -8.27
N GLY A 385 3.64 11.26 -8.51
CA GLY A 385 3.74 12.61 -7.95
C GLY A 385 2.82 13.60 -8.64
N ASP A 386 2.85 14.84 -8.16
CA ASP A 386 2.10 15.93 -8.74
C ASP A 386 2.98 16.65 -9.77
N LEU A 387 2.42 16.92 -10.96
CA LEU A 387 3.06 17.69 -12.03
C LEU A 387 2.32 18.99 -12.27
N ASP A 388 3.05 20.09 -12.27
CA ASP A 388 2.50 21.41 -12.59
C ASP A 388 2.65 21.68 -14.09
N VAL A 389 1.54 21.93 -14.76
CA VAL A 389 1.46 22.12 -16.21
C VAL A 389 0.73 23.41 -16.53
N THR A 390 1.28 24.24 -17.40
CA THR A 390 0.54 25.36 -17.98
C THR A 390 -0.22 24.89 -19.22
N VAL A 391 -1.52 25.14 -19.27
CA VAL A 391 -2.35 24.78 -20.41
C VAL A 391 -1.94 25.59 -21.64
N GLU A 392 -1.51 24.89 -22.68
CA GLU A 392 -1.20 25.43 -24.00
C GLU A 392 -2.06 24.71 -25.06
N ASP A 393 -2.14 25.25 -26.27
CA ASP A 393 -3.00 24.71 -27.35
C ASP A 393 -2.60 23.30 -27.80
N ASP A 394 -1.35 22.91 -27.58
CA ASP A 394 -0.78 21.63 -27.98
C ASP A 394 -0.59 20.63 -26.82
N ILE A 395 -1.08 20.96 -25.62
CA ILE A 395 -0.99 20.06 -24.45
C ILE A 395 -2.20 19.12 -24.41
N TYR A 396 -1.88 17.84 -24.32
CA TYR A 396 -2.82 16.75 -24.12
C TYR A 396 -2.46 15.97 -22.86
N ILE A 397 -3.42 15.26 -22.29
CA ILE A 397 -3.24 14.37 -21.14
C ILE A 397 -3.64 12.97 -21.58
N ILE A 398 -2.73 12.01 -21.47
CA ILE A 398 -2.99 10.60 -21.71
C ILE A 398 -3.52 9.97 -20.43
N ILE A 399 -4.46 9.03 -20.59
CA ILE A 399 -5.03 8.21 -19.52
C ILE A 399 -4.68 6.76 -19.82
N GLY A 400 -3.88 6.14 -18.98
CA GLY A 400 -3.48 4.74 -19.11
C GLY A 400 -4.54 3.76 -18.63
N ILE A 401 -4.23 2.47 -18.73
CA ILE A 401 -5.18 1.38 -18.40
C ILE A 401 -5.48 1.27 -16.91
N CYS A 402 -4.56 1.73 -16.05
CA CYS A 402 -4.73 1.77 -14.59
C CYS A 402 -5.19 3.15 -14.07
N GLY A 403 -5.50 4.10 -14.96
CA GLY A 403 -5.86 5.47 -14.58
C GLY A 403 -4.69 6.40 -14.36
N GLU A 404 -3.46 5.95 -14.60
CA GLU A 404 -2.28 6.81 -14.61
C GLU A 404 -2.44 7.91 -15.68
N VAL A 405 -2.01 9.13 -15.35
CA VAL A 405 -2.14 10.28 -16.25
C VAL A 405 -0.78 10.96 -16.43
N TYR A 406 -0.53 11.42 -17.64
CA TYR A 406 0.68 12.19 -17.94
C TYR A 406 0.45 13.16 -19.10
N PRO A 407 1.07 14.37 -19.06
CA PRO A 407 0.96 15.33 -20.13
C PRO A 407 1.82 14.93 -21.34
N ILE A 408 1.35 15.30 -22.54
CA ILE A 408 2.04 15.05 -23.80
C ILE A 408 1.76 16.19 -24.78
N HIS A 409 2.78 16.60 -25.54
CA HIS A 409 2.60 17.53 -26.65
C HIS A 409 1.96 16.87 -27.87
N GLU A 410 1.18 17.64 -28.64
CA GLU A 410 0.44 17.16 -29.82
C GLU A 410 1.33 16.43 -30.84
N GLU A 411 2.52 16.96 -31.12
CA GLU A 411 3.47 16.33 -32.05
C GLU A 411 3.81 14.90 -31.61
N LYS A 412 4.12 14.70 -30.33
CA LYS A 412 4.44 13.38 -29.77
C LYS A 412 3.21 12.48 -29.73
N LEU A 413 2.04 13.04 -29.40
CA LEU A 413 0.77 12.30 -29.42
C LEU A 413 0.50 11.72 -30.80
N LEU A 414 0.48 12.56 -31.85
CA LEU A 414 0.16 12.16 -33.21
C LEU A 414 1.20 11.21 -33.84
N ARG A 415 2.46 11.28 -33.38
CA ARG A 415 3.50 10.34 -33.79
C ARG A 415 3.34 8.96 -33.14
N SER A 416 2.86 8.92 -31.90
CA SER A 416 2.87 7.70 -31.08
C SER A 416 1.52 7.00 -31.01
N TYR A 417 0.43 7.69 -31.34
CA TYR A 417 -0.93 7.19 -31.21
C TYR A 417 -1.80 7.50 -32.42
N THR A 418 -2.67 6.57 -32.74
CA THR A 418 -3.83 6.82 -33.62
C THR A 418 -4.98 7.27 -32.74
N ILE A 419 -5.46 8.51 -32.94
CA ILE A 419 -6.55 9.09 -32.14
C ILE A 419 -7.91 8.77 -32.74
N SER A 420 -8.93 8.55 -31.88
CA SER A 420 -10.35 8.47 -32.24
C SER A 420 -11.11 9.64 -31.61
N ASN A 421 -12.26 9.96 -32.17
CA ASN A 421 -13.21 10.92 -31.56
C ASN A 421 -14.25 10.23 -30.68
N ASP A 422 -14.21 8.91 -30.57
CA ASP A 422 -15.14 8.15 -29.73
C ASP A 422 -14.85 8.41 -28.26
N LYS A 423 -15.91 8.47 -27.46
CA LYS A 423 -15.81 8.73 -26.02
C LYS A 423 -15.09 7.59 -25.32
N PHE A 424 -14.06 7.90 -24.55
CA PHE A 424 -13.34 6.93 -23.73
C PHE A 424 -14.21 6.50 -22.52
N VAL A 425 -14.22 5.20 -22.25
CA VAL A 425 -14.84 4.61 -21.04
C VAL A 425 -13.72 4.10 -20.18
N PHE A 426 -13.66 4.58 -18.95
CA PHE A 426 -12.68 4.18 -17.95
C PHE A 426 -13.33 3.22 -16.96
N GLU A 427 -12.69 2.08 -16.72
CA GLU A 427 -13.16 1.02 -15.81
C GLU A 427 -12.24 0.83 -14.60
N GLY A 428 -11.27 1.75 -14.42
CA GLY A 428 -10.31 1.69 -13.31
C GLY A 428 -10.90 2.10 -11.96
N GLU A 429 -10.17 1.79 -10.91
CA GLU A 429 -10.55 2.05 -9.52
C GLU A 429 -10.58 3.54 -9.16
N TYR A 430 -9.54 4.28 -9.58
CA TYR A 430 -9.40 5.71 -9.33
C TYR A 430 -9.69 6.51 -10.60
N GLU A 431 -10.75 7.31 -10.57
CA GLU A 431 -11.07 8.24 -11.65
C GLU A 431 -10.09 9.41 -11.64
N PRO A 432 -9.23 9.57 -12.68
CA PRO A 432 -8.19 10.59 -12.68
C PRO A 432 -8.76 12.00 -12.70
N THR A 433 -8.14 12.87 -11.88
CA THR A 433 -8.54 14.28 -11.73
C THR A 433 -7.38 15.22 -11.99
N ILE A 434 -7.71 16.46 -12.37
CA ILE A 434 -6.77 17.58 -12.40
C ILE A 434 -7.36 18.76 -11.61
N ARG A 435 -6.48 19.64 -11.10
CA ARG A 435 -6.87 20.84 -10.32
C ARG A 435 -6.27 22.08 -10.98
N ASP A 436 -7.00 23.16 -11.03
CA ASP A 436 -6.36 24.45 -11.29
C ASP A 436 -5.86 25.11 -9.99
N PHE A 437 -4.86 26.00 -10.11
CA PHE A 437 -4.28 26.66 -8.96
C PHE A 437 -5.17 27.72 -8.32
N VAL A 438 -6.22 28.16 -9.01
CA VAL A 438 -7.11 29.23 -8.53
C VAL A 438 -8.25 28.66 -7.70
N GLU A 439 -8.96 27.66 -8.25
CA GLU A 439 -10.11 27.04 -7.55
C GLU A 439 -9.66 25.90 -6.61
N GLY A 440 -8.56 25.21 -6.93
CA GLY A 440 -8.01 24.10 -6.13
C GLY A 440 -8.90 22.84 -6.08
N THR A 441 -10.07 22.87 -6.72
CA THR A 441 -11.04 21.77 -6.69
C THR A 441 -10.65 20.69 -7.72
N PRO A 442 -10.60 19.41 -7.34
CA PRO A 442 -10.34 18.33 -8.29
C PRO A 442 -11.49 18.20 -9.29
N ARG A 443 -11.15 18.11 -10.56
CA ARG A 443 -12.10 17.91 -11.66
C ARG A 443 -11.75 16.65 -12.43
N SER A 444 -12.72 15.73 -12.59
CA SER A 444 -12.54 14.53 -13.41
C SER A 444 -12.25 14.87 -14.87
N ILE A 445 -11.28 14.17 -15.46
CA ILE A 445 -10.93 14.32 -16.88
C ILE A 445 -11.72 13.36 -17.78
N ILE A 446 -12.34 12.32 -17.22
CA ILE A 446 -13.04 11.27 -17.97
C ILE A 446 -14.18 11.81 -18.85
N PRO A 447 -15.00 12.79 -18.41
CA PRO A 447 -16.06 13.35 -19.27
C PRO A 447 -15.58 13.93 -20.61
N TYR A 448 -14.31 14.35 -20.69
CA TYR A 448 -13.66 14.95 -21.86
C TYR A 448 -12.82 13.95 -22.65
N ALA A 449 -12.64 12.73 -22.13
CA ALA A 449 -11.71 11.75 -22.65
C ALA A 449 -12.24 11.05 -23.94
N LYS A 450 -11.31 10.81 -24.86
CA LYS A 450 -11.52 10.09 -26.12
C LYS A 450 -10.50 8.96 -26.23
N TYR A 451 -10.79 7.97 -27.09
CA TYR A 451 -9.89 6.86 -27.33
C TYR A 451 -8.68 7.23 -28.17
N CYS A 452 -7.53 6.71 -27.82
CA CYS A 452 -6.39 6.57 -28.72
C CYS A 452 -5.80 5.15 -28.64
N VAL A 453 -5.13 4.75 -29.70
CA VAL A 453 -4.47 3.44 -29.78
C VAL A 453 -2.99 3.69 -30.09
N ALA A 454 -2.11 3.11 -29.31
CA ALA A 454 -0.69 3.16 -29.60
C ALA A 454 -0.44 2.61 -31.02
N THR A 455 0.33 3.36 -31.83
CA THR A 455 0.55 3.02 -33.26
C THR A 455 1.24 1.68 -33.47
N GLY A 456 1.72 1.05 -32.40
CA GLY A 456 2.48 -0.20 -32.45
C GLY A 456 3.84 -0.01 -33.12
N GLY A 457 4.73 -0.98 -33.01
CA GLY A 457 6.01 -0.93 -33.71
C GLY A 457 7.21 -0.60 -32.86
N VAL A 458 7.05 -0.31 -31.58
CA VAL A 458 8.18 -0.28 -30.64
C VAL A 458 8.69 -1.70 -30.51
N GLU A 459 9.96 -1.90 -30.94
CA GLU A 459 10.65 -3.17 -30.77
C GLU A 459 11.56 -3.09 -29.54
N ILE A 460 11.62 -4.21 -28.83
CA ILE A 460 12.47 -4.40 -27.67
C ILE A 460 13.37 -5.61 -27.87
N TYR A 461 14.50 -5.59 -27.20
CA TYR A 461 15.23 -6.80 -26.89
C TYR A 461 14.74 -7.31 -25.55
N ALA A 462 14.51 -8.63 -25.41
CA ALA A 462 14.14 -9.20 -24.13
C ALA A 462 14.74 -10.59 -23.93
N LYS A 463 15.10 -10.90 -22.68
CA LYS A 463 15.51 -12.24 -22.23
C LYS A 463 14.83 -12.60 -20.92
N LYS A 464 14.54 -13.89 -20.77
CA LYS A 464 14.03 -14.46 -19.54
C LYS A 464 15.09 -14.44 -18.46
N ILE A 465 14.75 -14.05 -17.24
CA ILE A 465 15.66 -14.08 -16.09
C ILE A 465 15.44 -15.33 -15.25
N ASP A 466 16.47 -15.83 -14.59
CA ASP A 466 16.48 -17.05 -13.77
C ASP A 466 16.78 -16.78 -12.28
N HIS A 467 17.07 -15.53 -11.93
CA HIS A 467 17.34 -15.08 -10.57
C HIS A 467 16.58 -13.77 -10.26
N ARG A 468 16.74 -13.24 -9.05
CA ARG A 468 16.11 -11.99 -8.64
C ARG A 468 16.92 -10.81 -9.15
N VAL A 469 16.25 -9.87 -9.83
CA VAL A 469 16.88 -8.65 -10.39
C VAL A 469 16.08 -7.44 -9.95
N LYS A 470 16.75 -6.39 -9.49
CA LYS A 470 16.16 -5.09 -9.16
C LYS A 470 16.66 -4.06 -10.16
N ILE A 471 15.74 -3.39 -10.85
CA ILE A 471 16.09 -2.39 -11.86
C ILE A 471 15.59 -1.02 -11.43
N PHE A 472 16.51 -0.08 -11.25
CA PHE A 472 16.21 1.34 -11.23
C PHE A 472 16.22 1.83 -12.67
N THR A 473 15.03 2.18 -13.16
CA THR A 473 14.84 2.57 -14.56
C THR A 473 15.35 3.99 -14.84
N ALA A 474 15.46 4.36 -16.11
CA ALA A 474 15.84 5.72 -16.48
C ALA A 474 14.75 6.77 -16.12
N TRP A 475 13.49 6.35 -16.00
CA TRP A 475 12.38 7.23 -15.64
C TRP A 475 12.02 7.22 -14.14
N ASP A 476 12.46 6.20 -13.38
CA ASP A 476 12.31 6.13 -11.93
C ASP A 476 13.60 5.61 -11.29
N THR A 477 14.35 6.52 -10.71
CA THR A 477 15.60 6.22 -10.00
C THR A 477 15.40 6.00 -8.51
N GLU A 478 14.17 6.18 -8.00
CA GLU A 478 13.85 6.06 -6.58
C GLU A 478 13.20 4.71 -6.24
N LYS A 479 12.43 4.15 -7.16
CA LYS A 479 11.77 2.86 -6.98
C LYS A 479 12.28 1.85 -8.01
N TYR A 480 12.61 0.66 -7.56
CA TYR A 480 13.01 -0.39 -8.49
C TYR A 480 11.84 -1.24 -8.96
N MET A 481 11.96 -1.73 -10.18
CA MET A 481 11.16 -2.85 -10.67
C MET A 481 11.82 -4.15 -10.21
N LEU A 482 11.03 -5.06 -9.61
CA LEU A 482 11.51 -6.36 -9.15
C LEU A 482 11.23 -7.44 -10.20
N GLY A 483 12.28 -7.98 -10.79
CA GLY A 483 12.21 -9.19 -11.62
C GLY A 483 12.42 -10.45 -10.78
N ARG A 484 11.58 -11.44 -11.02
CA ARG A 484 11.65 -12.77 -10.43
C ARG A 484 12.05 -13.80 -11.48
N PRO A 485 12.50 -15.00 -11.11
CA PRO A 485 12.71 -16.08 -12.09
C PRO A 485 11.47 -16.29 -12.97
N ASN A 486 11.67 -16.31 -14.27
CA ASN A 486 10.68 -16.36 -15.36
C ASN A 486 10.12 -15.02 -15.86
N ASP A 487 10.39 -13.90 -15.22
CA ASP A 487 10.13 -12.57 -15.79
C ASP A 487 11.12 -12.26 -16.93
N TYR A 488 10.87 -11.17 -17.61
CA TYR A 488 11.72 -10.73 -18.73
C TYR A 488 12.45 -9.44 -18.41
N LEU A 489 13.77 -9.48 -18.55
CA LEU A 489 14.58 -8.26 -18.67
C LEU A 489 14.41 -7.73 -20.10
N ALA A 490 13.89 -6.53 -20.22
CA ALA A 490 13.57 -5.90 -21.48
C ALA A 490 14.35 -4.60 -21.66
N VAL A 491 14.74 -4.31 -22.92
CA VAL A 491 15.48 -3.12 -23.30
C VAL A 491 14.91 -2.59 -24.61
N ARG A 492 14.69 -1.28 -24.69
CA ARG A 492 14.25 -0.67 -25.94
C ARG A 492 15.33 -0.76 -27.02
N LYS A 493 14.91 -1.05 -28.25
CA LYS A 493 15.84 -1.20 -29.35
C LYS A 493 16.43 0.13 -29.84
N ASP A 494 15.71 1.22 -29.61
CA ASP A 494 16.11 2.59 -29.97
C ASP A 494 16.79 3.34 -28.81
N ASP A 495 16.79 2.78 -27.59
CA ASP A 495 17.47 3.32 -26.41
C ASP A 495 17.90 2.18 -25.48
N LEU A 496 19.20 1.84 -25.51
CA LEU A 496 19.74 0.74 -24.73
C LEU A 496 19.84 1.02 -23.21
N HIS A 497 19.62 2.25 -22.78
CA HIS A 497 19.52 2.61 -21.35
C HIS A 497 18.09 2.57 -20.83
N ASP A 498 17.10 2.37 -21.70
CA ASP A 498 15.71 2.13 -21.28
C ASP A 498 15.51 0.65 -20.97
N VAL A 499 15.98 0.26 -19.76
CA VAL A 499 15.97 -1.11 -19.23
C VAL A 499 14.89 -1.27 -18.19
N TYR A 500 14.09 -2.35 -18.27
CA TYR A 500 12.98 -2.59 -17.34
C TYR A 500 12.59 -4.07 -17.26
N ILE A 501 11.77 -4.42 -16.29
CA ILE A 501 11.20 -5.77 -16.13
C ILE A 501 9.79 -5.81 -16.70
N ILE A 502 9.47 -6.95 -17.29
CA ILE A 502 8.10 -7.29 -17.69
C ILE A 502 7.76 -8.64 -17.05
N ASP A 503 6.64 -8.69 -16.36
CA ASP A 503 6.12 -9.91 -15.75
C ASP A 503 5.94 -11.01 -16.80
N GLY A 504 6.43 -12.21 -16.49
CA GLY A 504 6.43 -13.33 -17.42
C GLY A 504 5.04 -13.84 -17.78
N VAL A 505 4.04 -13.62 -16.92
CA VAL A 505 2.65 -14.03 -17.15
C VAL A 505 2.00 -13.18 -18.24
N ILE A 506 2.21 -11.86 -18.18
CA ILE A 506 1.58 -10.90 -19.12
C ILE A 506 2.42 -10.62 -20.36
N PHE A 507 3.68 -11.08 -20.39
CA PHE A 507 4.60 -10.77 -21.48
C PHE A 507 4.04 -11.12 -22.86
N GLY A 508 3.44 -12.31 -22.99
CA GLY A 508 2.86 -12.80 -24.24
C GLY A 508 1.65 -12.02 -24.74
N ASP A 509 0.91 -11.36 -23.82
CA ASP A 509 -0.25 -10.54 -24.16
C ASP A 509 0.17 -9.16 -24.68
N ILE A 510 1.29 -8.64 -24.14
CA ILE A 510 1.79 -7.28 -24.46
C ILE A 510 2.75 -7.30 -25.65
N TYR A 511 3.52 -8.37 -25.82
CA TYR A 511 4.58 -8.45 -26.83
C TYR A 511 4.48 -9.72 -27.66
N SER A 512 4.71 -9.58 -28.95
CA SER A 512 4.81 -10.69 -29.91
C SER A 512 6.25 -10.80 -30.43
N LYS A 513 6.77 -12.04 -30.49
CA LYS A 513 8.13 -12.31 -31.02
C LYS A 513 8.19 -11.94 -32.49
N VAL A 514 9.25 -11.23 -32.88
CA VAL A 514 9.52 -10.92 -34.28
C VAL A 514 10.26 -12.12 -34.88
N GLU A 515 9.60 -12.83 -35.82
CA GLU A 515 10.24 -13.89 -36.59
C GLU A 515 11.34 -13.28 -37.47
N LYS A 516 12.52 -13.91 -37.50
CA LYS A 516 13.68 -13.46 -38.30
C LYS A 516 13.45 -13.69 -39.79
#